data_f24d938ad2d036ce7a2724a1d0924ae5
#
_entry.id   f24d938ad2d036ce7a2724a1d0924ae5
#
_cell.length_a   1.000
_cell.length_b   1.000
_cell.length_c   1.000
_cell.angle_alpha   90.00
_cell.angle_beta   90.00
_cell.angle_gamma   90.00
#
_symmetry.space_group_name_H-M   'P 1'
#
loop_
_entity.id
_entity.type
_entity.pdbx_description
1 polymer ?
#
loop_
_entity_poly.entity_id
_entity_poly.type
_entity_poly.pdbx_seq_one_letter_code
_entity_poly.pdbx_strand_id
1 'polypeptide(L)'
;MQESILDGFNAANTLLASSGDLSALLIRGLHMPDELTDGQAAQFQWIFRLYVNCYLKIYRLKQKGVISEQDWSSHASTGGTIFGSPGGRLWILSNADSSNTDFYDEMIAMAPDDTSLDLTLGRLENWK
;
A
#
# COMPACT_ATOMS: atom_id res chain seq x y z
N MET A 1 14.09 12.64 10.55
CA MET A 1 13.93 11.55 9.58
C MET A 1 12.62 10.80 9.74
N GLN A 2 12.26 10.39 10.97
CA GLN A 2 10.95 9.78 11.22
C GLN A 2 9.80 10.74 10.94
N GLU A 3 9.98 12.01 11.18
CA GLU A 3 8.97 13.02 10.87
C GLU A 3 8.63 13.04 9.38
N SER A 4 9.62 12.90 8.51
CA SER A 4 9.41 12.89 7.06
C SER A 4 8.58 11.67 6.62
N ILE A 5 8.79 10.52 7.26
CA ILE A 5 8.02 9.30 6.99
C ILE A 5 6.58 9.48 7.45
N LEU A 6 6.40 9.97 8.69
CA LEU A 6 5.07 10.21 9.25
C LEU A 6 4.31 11.25 8.43
N ASP A 7 4.98 12.28 7.95
CA ASP A 7 4.37 13.30 7.11
C ASP A 7 3.84 12.71 5.81
N GLY A 8 4.59 11.81 5.18
CA GLY A 8 4.16 11.14 3.96
C GLY A 8 2.90 10.30 4.18
N PHE A 9 2.88 9.47 5.24
CA PHE A 9 1.72 8.67 5.57
C PHE A 9 0.53 9.53 6.00
N ASN A 10 0.78 10.57 6.77
CA ASN A 10 -0.27 11.49 7.20
C ASN A 10 -0.89 12.21 6.00
N ALA A 11 -0.10 12.62 5.03
CA ALA A 11 -0.61 13.24 3.80
C ALA A 11 -1.51 12.27 3.03
N ALA A 12 -1.08 11.03 2.85
CA ALA A 12 -1.86 10.01 2.16
C ALA A 12 -3.16 9.71 2.92
N ASN A 13 -3.07 9.51 4.23
CA ASN A 13 -4.22 9.20 5.06
C ASN A 13 -5.19 10.37 5.14
N THR A 14 -4.69 11.60 5.20
CA THR A 14 -5.53 12.79 5.21
C THR A 14 -6.29 12.92 3.90
N LEU A 15 -5.63 12.66 2.78
CA LEU A 15 -6.28 12.70 1.47
C LEU A 15 -7.42 11.68 1.40
N LEU A 16 -7.20 10.47 1.87
CA LEU A 16 -8.22 9.42 1.89
C LEU A 16 -9.35 9.74 2.87
N ALA A 17 -9.01 10.26 4.05
CA ALA A 17 -10.01 10.59 5.07
C ALA A 17 -10.88 11.78 4.67
N SER A 18 -10.36 12.69 3.85
CA SER A 18 -11.11 13.87 3.41
C SER A 18 -12.15 13.56 2.33
N SER A 19 -12.11 12.36 1.74
CA SER A 19 -13.01 11.98 0.65
C SER A 19 -13.39 10.51 0.76
N GLY A 20 -14.68 10.24 1.03
CA GLY A 20 -15.22 8.89 1.01
C GLY A 20 -15.06 8.23 -0.37
N ASP A 21 -15.13 9.02 -1.43
CA ASP A 21 -14.95 8.51 -2.80
C ASP A 21 -13.55 7.98 -3.03
N LEU A 22 -12.52 8.65 -2.50
CA LEU A 22 -11.14 8.18 -2.65
C LEU A 22 -10.89 6.92 -1.83
N SER A 23 -11.45 6.84 -0.62
CA SER A 23 -11.34 5.63 0.20
C SER A 23 -12.01 4.44 -0.48
N ALA A 24 -13.21 4.64 -1.02
CA ALA A 24 -13.93 3.61 -1.76
C ALA A 24 -13.16 3.18 -3.01
N LEU A 25 -12.56 4.14 -3.70
CA LEU A 25 -11.74 3.88 -4.88
C LEU A 25 -10.53 3.00 -4.54
N LEU A 26 -9.84 3.31 -3.45
CA LEU A 26 -8.69 2.54 -3.02
C LEU A 26 -9.08 1.09 -2.71
N ILE A 27 -10.14 0.90 -1.93
CA ILE A 27 -10.62 -0.44 -1.55
C ILE A 27 -11.00 -1.23 -2.81
N ARG A 28 -11.74 -0.63 -3.72
CA ARG A 28 -12.15 -1.28 -4.95
C ARG A 28 -10.94 -1.62 -5.82
N GLY A 29 -10.00 -0.71 -5.95
CA GLY A 29 -8.79 -0.93 -6.74
C GLY A 29 -7.92 -2.06 -6.19
N LEU A 30 -7.83 -2.17 -4.87
CA LEU A 30 -7.08 -3.25 -4.24
C LEU A 30 -7.77 -4.60 -4.44
N HIS A 31 -9.09 -4.65 -4.35
CA HIS A 31 -9.86 -5.89 -4.35
C HIS A 31 -10.33 -6.30 -5.75
N MET A 32 -10.80 -5.36 -6.55
CA MET A 32 -11.41 -5.60 -7.86
C MET A 32 -10.89 -4.59 -8.89
N PRO A 33 -9.58 -4.64 -9.23
CA PRO A 33 -8.99 -3.63 -10.12
C PRO A 33 -9.64 -3.58 -11.51
N ASP A 34 -10.18 -4.70 -11.98
CA ASP A 34 -10.80 -4.78 -13.30
C ASP A 34 -12.13 -4.00 -13.39
N GLU A 35 -12.71 -3.66 -12.26
CA GLU A 35 -13.99 -2.93 -12.22
C GLU A 35 -13.82 -1.42 -12.21
N LEU A 36 -12.59 -0.92 -12.21
CA LEU A 36 -12.33 0.52 -12.26
C LEU A 36 -12.53 1.05 -13.68
N THR A 37 -13.13 2.24 -13.78
CA THR A 37 -13.13 2.99 -15.04
C THR A 37 -11.71 3.48 -15.31
N ASP A 38 -11.43 3.95 -16.54
CA ASP A 38 -10.11 4.46 -16.89
C ASP A 38 -9.67 5.60 -15.96
N GLY A 39 -10.58 6.52 -15.67
CA GLY A 39 -10.29 7.63 -14.77
C GLY A 39 -10.02 7.17 -13.34
N GLN A 40 -10.80 6.20 -12.87
CA GLN A 40 -10.60 5.61 -11.54
C GLN A 40 -9.29 4.84 -11.46
N ALA A 41 -8.94 4.11 -12.51
CA ALA A 41 -7.67 3.38 -12.57
C ALA A 41 -6.48 4.34 -12.49
N ALA A 42 -6.56 5.49 -13.16
CA ALA A 42 -5.52 6.51 -13.10
C ALA A 42 -5.39 7.08 -11.67
N GLN A 43 -6.51 7.38 -11.02
CA GLN A 43 -6.51 7.86 -9.63
C GLN A 43 -5.94 6.81 -8.67
N PHE A 44 -6.34 5.55 -8.85
CA PHE A 44 -5.82 4.44 -8.04
C PHE A 44 -4.31 4.32 -8.19
N GLN A 45 -3.80 4.43 -9.40
CA GLN A 45 -2.37 4.32 -9.66
C GLN A 45 -1.58 5.39 -8.93
N TRP A 46 -2.07 6.63 -8.89
CA TRP A 46 -1.40 7.71 -8.16
C TRP A 46 -1.44 7.48 -6.65
N ILE A 47 -2.58 7.04 -6.10
CA ILE A 47 -2.70 6.75 -4.67
C ILE A 47 -1.78 5.60 -4.28
N PHE A 48 -1.78 4.53 -5.07
CA PHE A 48 -0.95 3.37 -4.77
C PHE A 48 0.54 3.74 -4.83
N ARG A 49 0.94 4.52 -5.83
CA ARG A 49 2.33 5.00 -5.95
C ARG A 49 2.75 5.81 -4.72
N LEU A 50 1.85 6.59 -4.16
CA LEU A 50 2.15 7.35 -2.95
C LEU A 50 2.48 6.41 -1.78
N TYR A 51 1.72 5.34 -1.60
CA TYR A 51 2.00 4.33 -0.58
C TYR A 51 3.30 3.59 -0.86
N VAL A 52 3.56 3.22 -2.11
CA VAL A 52 4.82 2.58 -2.49
C VAL A 52 6.00 3.45 -2.09
N ASN A 53 5.95 4.73 -2.39
CA ASN A 53 7.04 5.65 -2.06
C ASN A 53 7.25 5.76 -0.55
N CYS A 54 6.18 5.79 0.23
CA CYS A 54 6.28 5.83 1.69
C CYS A 54 6.94 4.57 2.25
N TYR A 55 6.50 3.38 1.82
CA TYR A 55 7.06 2.12 2.29
C TYR A 55 8.51 1.92 1.82
N LEU A 56 8.82 2.36 0.59
CA LEU A 56 10.18 2.27 0.06
C LEU A 56 11.16 3.12 0.88
N LYS A 57 10.74 4.31 1.31
CA LYS A 57 11.55 5.14 2.20
C LYS A 57 11.88 4.43 3.51
N ILE A 58 10.86 3.82 4.13
CA ILE A 58 11.05 3.09 5.39
C ILE A 58 11.99 1.91 5.17
N TYR A 59 11.81 1.19 4.06
CA TYR A 59 12.66 0.05 3.72
C TYR A 59 14.12 0.46 3.57
N ARG A 60 14.38 1.57 2.88
CA ARG A 60 15.75 2.09 2.74
C ARG A 60 16.37 2.48 4.08
N LEU A 61 15.59 3.06 4.97
CA LEU A 61 16.06 3.39 6.32
C LEU A 61 16.38 2.13 7.13
N LYS A 62 15.56 1.08 6.98
CA LYS A 62 15.84 -0.22 7.60
C LYS A 62 17.17 -0.77 7.08
N GLN A 63 17.39 -0.74 5.78
CA GLN A 63 18.62 -1.24 5.17
C GLN A 63 19.86 -0.51 5.68
N LYS A 64 19.72 0.78 5.97
CA LYS A 64 20.81 1.60 6.51
C LYS A 64 20.98 1.47 8.03
N GLY A 65 20.14 0.67 8.68
CA GLY A 65 20.19 0.50 10.12
C GLY A 65 19.65 1.68 10.93
N VAL A 66 18.93 2.61 10.27
CA VAL A 66 18.38 3.81 10.93
C VAL A 66 17.14 3.45 11.77
N ILE A 67 16.35 2.49 11.33
CA ILE A 67 15.19 1.99 12.07
C ILE A 67 15.38 0.51 12.39
N SER A 68 14.76 0.06 13.49
CA SER A 68 14.87 -1.33 13.95
C SER A 68 14.03 -2.27 13.08
N GLU A 69 14.36 -3.57 13.14
CA GLU A 69 13.54 -4.61 12.52
C GLU A 69 12.10 -4.60 13.06
N GLN A 70 11.93 -4.31 14.34
CA GLN A 70 10.59 -4.27 14.94
C GLN A 70 9.77 -3.12 14.37
N ASP A 71 10.37 -1.94 14.24
CA ASP A 71 9.67 -0.79 13.63
C ASP A 71 9.32 -1.05 12.18
N TRP A 72 10.26 -1.64 11.43
CA TRP A 72 10.00 -2.04 10.06
C TRP A 72 8.82 -3.02 9.98
N SER A 73 8.83 -4.07 10.82
CA SER A 73 7.76 -5.08 10.82
C SER A 73 6.40 -4.49 11.12
N SER A 74 6.34 -3.52 12.04
CA SER A 74 5.09 -2.84 12.39
C SER A 74 4.49 -2.12 11.19
N HIS A 75 5.31 -1.43 10.40
CA HIS A 75 4.84 -0.74 9.19
C HIS A 75 4.55 -1.73 8.07
N ALA A 76 5.44 -2.69 7.86
CA ALA A 76 5.39 -3.58 6.71
C ALA A 76 4.23 -4.58 6.79
N SER A 77 3.73 -4.91 7.98
CA SER A 77 2.59 -5.82 8.10
C SER A 77 1.34 -5.26 7.43
N THR A 78 1.08 -3.96 7.60
CA THR A 78 -0.02 -3.29 6.91
C THR A 78 0.27 -3.18 5.41
N GLY A 79 1.52 -2.84 5.06
CA GLY A 79 1.95 -2.77 3.66
C GLY A 79 1.78 -4.09 2.94
N GLY A 80 2.05 -5.21 3.62
CA GLY A 80 1.87 -6.54 3.05
C GLY A 80 0.43 -6.80 2.60
N THR A 81 -0.54 -6.34 3.38
CA THR A 81 -1.95 -6.45 3.01
C THR A 81 -2.26 -5.68 1.72
N ILE A 82 -1.72 -4.47 1.61
CA ILE A 82 -1.94 -3.60 0.45
C ILE A 82 -1.23 -4.17 -0.78
N PHE A 83 0.04 -4.52 -0.66
CA PHE A 83 0.87 -4.98 -1.78
C PHE A 83 0.49 -6.38 -2.24
N GLY A 84 0.04 -7.23 -1.32
CA GLY A 84 -0.38 -8.61 -1.64
C GLY A 84 -1.79 -8.72 -2.20
N SER A 85 -2.56 -7.63 -2.22
CA SER A 85 -3.91 -7.61 -2.79
C SER A 85 -3.89 -7.84 -4.30
N PRO A 86 -5.02 -8.23 -4.92
CA PRO A 86 -5.08 -8.37 -6.38
C PRO A 86 -4.64 -7.11 -7.11
N GLY A 87 -5.11 -5.93 -6.68
CA GLY A 87 -4.72 -4.66 -7.28
C GLY A 87 -3.27 -4.29 -7.02
N GLY A 88 -2.77 -4.60 -5.82
CA GLY A 88 -1.37 -4.37 -5.47
C GLY A 88 -0.43 -5.21 -6.32
N ARG A 89 -0.73 -6.48 -6.48
CA ARG A 89 0.07 -7.39 -7.32
C ARG A 89 0.06 -6.95 -8.78
N LEU A 90 -1.10 -6.56 -9.28
CA LEU A 90 -1.23 -6.06 -10.65
C LEU A 90 -0.41 -4.78 -10.85
N TRP A 91 -0.45 -3.86 -9.89
CA TRP A 91 0.34 -2.63 -9.94
C TRP A 91 1.84 -2.95 -10.00
N ILE A 92 2.30 -3.88 -9.16
CA ILE A 92 3.71 -4.29 -9.11
C ILE A 92 4.14 -4.86 -10.46
N LEU A 93 3.34 -5.75 -11.05
CA LEU A 93 3.64 -6.34 -12.35
C LEU A 93 3.77 -5.28 -13.44
N SER A 94 2.97 -4.22 -13.36
CA SER A 94 2.92 -3.19 -14.41
C SER A 94 3.94 -2.08 -14.22
N ASN A 95 4.37 -1.82 -12.98
CA ASN A 95 5.12 -0.60 -12.65
C ASN A 95 6.43 -0.84 -11.89
N ALA A 96 6.68 -2.05 -11.38
CA ALA A 96 7.84 -2.30 -10.54
C ALA A 96 9.15 -2.07 -11.30
N ASP A 97 10.05 -1.32 -10.66
CA ASP A 97 11.40 -1.11 -11.16
C ASP A 97 12.27 -2.30 -10.75
N SER A 98 13.05 -2.83 -11.69
CA SER A 98 13.95 -3.95 -11.42
C SER A 98 14.98 -3.65 -10.33
N SER A 99 15.31 -2.37 -10.10
CA SER A 99 16.23 -1.97 -9.03
C SER A 99 15.64 -2.13 -7.62
N ASN A 100 14.33 -2.32 -7.51
CA ASN A 100 13.62 -2.44 -6.23
C ASN A 100 12.99 -3.82 -6.03
N THR A 101 13.43 -4.84 -6.77
CA THR A 101 12.86 -6.19 -6.72
C THR A 101 12.88 -6.76 -5.30
N ASP A 102 13.97 -6.56 -4.56
CA ASP A 102 14.11 -7.04 -3.18
C ASP A 102 13.04 -6.44 -2.26
N PHE A 103 12.73 -5.16 -2.43
CA PHE A 103 11.68 -4.50 -1.67
C PHE A 103 10.31 -5.10 -1.97
N TYR A 104 9.96 -5.25 -3.24
CA TYR A 104 8.65 -5.81 -3.62
C TYR A 104 8.50 -7.25 -3.17
N ASP A 105 9.55 -8.06 -3.31
CA ASP A 105 9.53 -9.46 -2.86
C ASP A 105 9.29 -9.55 -1.35
N GLU A 106 9.95 -8.70 -0.57
CA GLU A 106 9.76 -8.69 0.87
C GLU A 106 8.35 -8.25 1.26
N MET A 107 7.80 -7.23 0.58
CA MET A 107 6.44 -6.76 0.86
C MET A 107 5.40 -7.83 0.54
N ILE A 108 5.54 -8.53 -0.57
CA ILE A 108 4.62 -9.62 -0.93
C ILE A 108 4.75 -10.78 0.06
N ALA A 109 5.96 -11.09 0.50
CA ALA A 109 6.19 -12.16 1.47
C ALA A 109 5.51 -11.89 2.83
N MET A 110 5.24 -10.63 3.15
CA MET A 110 4.55 -10.24 4.38
C MET A 110 3.03 -10.18 4.21
N ALA A 111 2.52 -10.46 3.01
CA ALA A 111 1.08 -10.44 2.75
C ALA A 111 0.39 -11.56 3.54
N PRO A 112 -0.79 -11.28 4.14
CA PRO A 112 -1.58 -12.32 4.77
C PRO A 112 -2.14 -13.28 3.73
N ASP A 113 -2.69 -14.39 4.18
CA ASP A 113 -3.39 -15.28 3.25
C ASP A 113 -4.64 -14.60 2.69
N ASP A 114 -5.23 -15.20 1.64
CA ASP A 114 -6.37 -14.61 0.93
C ASP A 114 -7.57 -14.37 1.86
N THR A 115 -7.80 -15.27 2.81
CA THR A 115 -8.90 -15.15 3.76
C THR A 115 -8.74 -13.93 4.65
N SER A 116 -7.52 -13.72 5.18
CA SER A 116 -7.24 -12.55 6.01
C SER A 116 -7.41 -11.25 5.24
N LEU A 117 -7.00 -11.22 3.98
CA LEU A 117 -7.16 -10.06 3.11
C LEU A 117 -8.64 -9.72 2.91
N ASP A 118 -9.46 -10.72 2.61
CA ASP A 118 -10.89 -10.52 2.40
C ASP A 118 -11.58 -9.97 3.66
N LEU A 119 -11.24 -10.51 4.83
CA LEU A 119 -11.78 -10.01 6.09
C LEU A 119 -11.39 -8.56 6.34
N THR A 120 -10.15 -8.20 6.05
CA THR A 120 -9.67 -6.83 6.23
C THR A 120 -10.40 -5.87 5.32
N LEU A 121 -10.54 -6.22 4.05
CA LEU A 121 -11.25 -5.40 3.07
C LEU A 121 -12.74 -5.29 3.40
N GLY A 122 -13.35 -6.38 3.85
CA GLY A 122 -14.74 -6.38 4.28
C GLY A 122 -14.98 -5.43 5.43
N ARG A 123 -14.07 -5.39 6.41
CA ARG A 123 -14.16 -4.45 7.52
C ARG A 123 -14.08 -3.00 7.05
N LEU A 124 -13.15 -2.71 6.14
CA LEU A 124 -12.98 -1.37 5.61
C LEU A 124 -14.24 -0.93 4.83
N GLU A 125 -14.84 -1.82 4.06
CA GLU A 125 -16.07 -1.55 3.34
C GLU A 125 -17.23 -1.23 4.28
N ASN A 126 -17.34 -1.93 5.40
CA ASN A 126 -18.40 -1.74 6.37
C ASN A 126 -18.29 -0.40 7.13
N TRP A 127 -17.17 0.27 7.02
CA TRP A 127 -16.93 1.55 7.69
C TRP A 127 -17.50 2.76 6.96
N LYS A 128 -18.02 2.57 5.78
CA LYS A 128 -18.58 3.66 4.96
C LYS A 128 -19.94 4.13 5.44
#